data_e47bc52d2d5514ee184dca7db4ac1c85
#
_entry.id   e47bc52d2d5514ee184dca7db4ac1c85
#
_cell.length_a   1.000
_cell.length_b   1.000
_cell.length_c   1.000
_cell.angle_alpha   90.00
_cell.angle_beta   90.00
_cell.angle_gamma   90.00
#
_symmetry.space_group_name_H-M   'P 1'
#
loop_
_entity.id
_entity.type
_entity.pdbx_description
1 polymer ?
#
loop_
_entity_poly.entity_id
_entity_poly.type
_entity_poly.pdbx_seq_one_letter_code
_entity_poly.pdbx_strand_id
1 'polypeptide(L)'
;MNQDASSERQIPRSALLAVNQALTTIHSAVGLRPTLEAIADGVTVSTPYQDVAVTIAEEPNAAELRVVAVIGPPDAVALLLNTTCQRTALLEHLAGGEAWGSLRFLPALESADGIITYRPEYEPHTGRDAWQPHYELVAPLSAPDGELIGMLSMDRPRNGRIPPAWVNDVLELFAEQASIAILNARRHEQALRSMQTLEREKAELHSAFADQRARETHLRREARCDPLTGLANRVLLQERLHELLAAQAPVAVVFCDLDHFKQINDTHGHAIGDEVLRVTGRRLAQHLADAEVVARVGGDEFVVVLSGVDQADSALLLERIERAFAAEPVHAGGLSLPVTSSLGLVCEPDRPERRLAPGRRVEELLSRADREMYAHKRSRAAMNRLLTRVETGSGSTS
;
A
#
# COMPACT_ATOMS: atom_id res chain seq x y z
N MET A 1 -61.66 43.63 -6.37
CA MET A 1 -60.94 43.04 -5.28
C MET A 1 -59.93 41.90 -5.69
N ASN A 2 -59.49 41.87 -6.95
CA ASN A 2 -58.56 40.80 -7.43
C ASN A 2 -57.17 41.28 -7.92
N GLN A 3 -56.85 42.58 -7.80
CA GLN A 3 -55.56 43.12 -8.23
C GLN A 3 -54.52 43.18 -7.10
N ASP A 4 -54.94 43.25 -5.82
CA ASP A 4 -54.00 43.31 -4.68
C ASP A 4 -53.32 41.96 -4.39
N ALA A 5 -54.02 40.84 -4.54
CA ALA A 5 -53.47 39.51 -4.27
C ALA A 5 -52.37 39.06 -5.27
N SER A 6 -52.34 39.63 -6.48
CA SER A 6 -51.31 39.35 -7.48
C SER A 6 -50.02 40.16 -7.22
N SER A 7 -50.14 41.33 -6.63
CA SER A 7 -49.00 42.22 -6.33
C SER A 7 -48.18 41.74 -5.12
N GLU A 8 -48.82 41.08 -4.15
CA GLU A 8 -48.15 40.55 -2.95
C GLU A 8 -47.27 39.31 -3.20
N ARG A 9 -47.44 38.63 -4.33
CA ARG A 9 -46.60 37.44 -4.71
C ARG A 9 -45.40 37.76 -5.60
N GLN A 10 -45.30 39.00 -6.11
CA GLN A 10 -44.23 39.34 -7.04
C GLN A 10 -42.95 39.71 -6.26
N ILE A 11 -41.88 38.91 -6.48
CA ILE A 11 -40.57 39.20 -5.87
C ILE A 11 -40.06 40.55 -6.39
N PRO A 12 -39.72 41.50 -5.53
CA PRO A 12 -39.15 42.79 -5.93
C PRO A 12 -37.82 42.58 -6.69
N ARG A 13 -37.58 43.41 -7.72
CA ARG A 13 -36.34 43.34 -8.51
C ARG A 13 -35.08 43.48 -7.64
N SER A 14 -35.13 44.30 -6.60
CA SER A 14 -34.01 44.43 -5.63
C SER A 14 -33.75 43.16 -4.85
N ALA A 15 -34.79 42.41 -4.45
CA ALA A 15 -34.66 41.13 -3.78
C ALA A 15 -34.08 40.08 -4.72
N LEU A 16 -34.49 40.01 -5.98
CA LEU A 16 -33.91 39.11 -6.99
C LEU A 16 -32.43 39.37 -7.23
N LEU A 17 -32.01 40.63 -7.27
CA LEU A 17 -30.60 40.98 -7.40
C LEU A 17 -29.79 40.54 -6.16
N ALA A 18 -30.34 40.77 -4.95
CA ALA A 18 -29.72 40.37 -3.71
C ALA A 18 -29.60 38.83 -3.61
N VAL A 19 -30.62 38.07 -3.98
CA VAL A 19 -30.61 36.61 -4.07
C VAL A 19 -29.52 36.12 -5.04
N ASN A 20 -29.42 36.69 -6.22
CA ASN A 20 -28.40 36.31 -7.20
C ASN A 20 -26.98 36.57 -6.70
N GLN A 21 -26.76 37.68 -6.01
CA GLN A 21 -25.49 38.02 -5.39
C GLN A 21 -25.15 37.03 -4.24
N ALA A 22 -26.11 36.74 -3.38
CA ALA A 22 -25.97 35.78 -2.31
C ALA A 22 -25.63 34.37 -2.84
N LEU A 23 -26.33 33.88 -3.87
CA LEU A 23 -26.04 32.59 -4.51
C LEU A 23 -24.62 32.56 -5.09
N THR A 24 -24.13 33.65 -5.66
CA THR A 24 -22.74 33.70 -6.14
C THR A 24 -21.73 33.55 -4.98
N THR A 25 -22.01 34.20 -3.85
CA THR A 25 -21.16 34.08 -2.63
C THR A 25 -21.21 32.67 -2.08
N ILE A 26 -22.37 32.04 -2.00
CA ILE A 26 -22.56 30.65 -1.55
C ILE A 26 -21.76 29.69 -2.41
N HIS A 27 -21.84 29.82 -3.75
CA HIS A 27 -21.10 28.95 -4.67
C HIS A 27 -19.59 29.16 -4.65
N SER A 28 -19.09 30.32 -4.22
CA SER A 28 -17.66 30.59 -4.08
C SER A 28 -17.10 30.20 -2.72
N ALA A 29 -17.93 29.92 -1.74
CA ALA A 29 -17.51 29.51 -0.40
C ALA A 29 -16.91 28.11 -0.43
N VAL A 30 -15.78 27.93 0.26
CA VAL A 30 -15.06 26.64 0.32
C VAL A 30 -15.23 26.05 1.71
N GLY A 31 -15.87 24.86 1.77
CA GLY A 31 -16.15 24.13 3.01
C GLY A 31 -17.56 24.37 3.54
N LEU A 32 -18.03 23.43 4.37
CA LEU A 32 -19.41 23.44 4.86
C LEU A 32 -19.73 24.69 5.67
N ARG A 33 -18.92 24.98 6.68
CA ARG A 33 -19.19 26.11 7.59
C ARG A 33 -19.22 27.48 6.90
N PRO A 34 -18.23 27.87 6.06
CA PRO A 34 -18.30 29.11 5.29
C PRO A 34 -19.50 29.18 4.35
N THR A 35 -19.91 28.04 3.76
CA THR A 35 -21.10 27.99 2.91
C THR A 35 -22.38 28.27 3.70
N LEU A 36 -22.52 27.69 4.89
CA LEU A 36 -23.68 27.91 5.76
C LEU A 36 -23.72 29.34 6.35
N GLU A 37 -22.58 29.92 6.67
CA GLU A 37 -22.45 31.33 7.06
C GLU A 37 -22.87 32.23 5.90
N ALA A 38 -22.43 31.97 4.67
CA ALA A 38 -22.84 32.71 3.47
C ALA A 38 -24.34 32.55 3.17
N ILE A 39 -24.95 31.40 3.48
CA ILE A 39 -26.41 31.21 3.36
C ILE A 39 -27.14 32.07 4.38
N ALA A 40 -26.72 32.04 5.65
CA ALA A 40 -27.33 32.87 6.67
C ALA A 40 -27.25 34.37 6.35
N ASP A 41 -26.08 34.84 5.87
CA ASP A 41 -25.88 36.20 5.39
C ASP A 41 -26.76 36.52 4.20
N GLY A 42 -26.82 35.62 3.23
CA GLY A 42 -27.69 35.72 2.06
C GLY A 42 -29.16 35.90 2.43
N VAL A 43 -29.67 35.17 3.42
CA VAL A 43 -31.02 35.34 3.94
C VAL A 43 -31.21 36.74 4.51
N THR A 44 -30.29 37.26 5.32
CA THR A 44 -30.45 38.60 5.93
C THR A 44 -30.36 39.73 4.91
N VAL A 45 -29.61 39.54 3.82
CA VAL A 45 -29.49 40.56 2.74
C VAL A 45 -30.68 40.51 1.78
N SER A 46 -31.22 39.32 1.52
CA SER A 46 -32.28 39.13 0.50
C SER A 46 -33.69 39.17 1.07
N THR A 47 -33.85 39.06 2.36
CA THR A 47 -35.15 39.07 3.07
C THR A 47 -35.21 40.15 4.14
N PRO A 48 -36.38 40.43 4.71
CA PRO A 48 -36.49 41.38 5.81
C PRO A 48 -35.87 40.90 7.13
N TYR A 49 -35.60 39.61 7.32
CA TYR A 49 -35.11 39.07 8.59
C TYR A 49 -33.70 39.55 8.94
N GLN A 50 -33.49 39.85 10.20
CA GLN A 50 -32.22 40.34 10.76
C GLN A 50 -31.46 39.26 11.51
N ASP A 51 -32.19 38.33 12.11
CA ASP A 51 -31.63 37.27 12.91
C ASP A 51 -31.85 35.94 12.19
N VAL A 52 -30.77 35.20 11.96
CA VAL A 52 -30.78 33.92 11.27
C VAL A 52 -29.84 32.95 12.00
N ALA A 53 -30.35 31.75 12.30
CA ALA A 53 -29.52 30.67 12.82
C ALA A 53 -29.60 29.45 11.89
N VAL A 54 -28.48 28.78 11.71
CA VAL A 54 -28.36 27.54 10.94
C VAL A 54 -28.01 26.42 11.87
N THR A 55 -28.90 25.45 11.99
CA THR A 55 -28.72 24.24 12.82
C THR A 55 -28.62 23.04 11.89
N ILE A 56 -27.63 22.19 12.10
CA ILE A 56 -27.42 20.99 11.28
C ILE A 56 -27.12 19.74 12.13
N ALA A 57 -27.44 18.57 11.57
CA ALA A 57 -26.92 17.31 12.01
C ALA A 57 -25.53 17.10 11.39
N GLU A 58 -24.48 16.89 12.18
CA GLU A 58 -23.12 16.69 11.68
C GLU A 58 -22.96 15.35 10.95
N GLU A 59 -23.69 14.31 11.41
CA GLU A 59 -23.72 12.98 10.77
C GLU A 59 -25.15 12.57 10.36
N PRO A 60 -25.31 11.66 9.37
CA PRO A 60 -26.60 11.09 9.07
C PRO A 60 -27.23 10.43 10.30
N ASN A 61 -28.53 10.64 10.49
CA ASN A 61 -29.28 10.11 11.63
C ASN A 61 -28.73 10.49 13.03
N ALA A 62 -27.86 11.50 13.13
CA ALA A 62 -27.40 11.98 14.44
C ALA A 62 -28.58 12.32 15.34
N ALA A 63 -28.52 11.90 16.61
CA ALA A 63 -29.55 12.21 17.61
C ALA A 63 -29.57 13.68 17.97
N GLU A 64 -28.42 14.38 17.80
CA GLU A 64 -28.24 15.80 18.12
C GLU A 64 -27.98 16.61 16.85
N LEU A 65 -28.49 17.83 16.84
CA LEU A 65 -28.18 18.86 15.87
C LEU A 65 -27.45 20.01 16.55
N ARG A 66 -26.56 20.66 15.81
CA ARG A 66 -25.73 21.77 16.33
C ARG A 66 -25.99 23.06 15.56
N VAL A 67 -26.04 24.17 16.30
CA VAL A 67 -26.06 25.52 15.70
C VAL A 67 -24.65 25.86 15.22
N VAL A 68 -24.49 26.00 13.90
CA VAL A 68 -23.17 26.18 13.24
C VAL A 68 -22.94 27.60 12.71
N ALA A 69 -23.99 28.36 12.47
CA ALA A 69 -23.91 29.75 12.07
C ALA A 69 -25.05 30.54 12.71
N VAL A 70 -24.76 31.77 13.13
CA VAL A 70 -25.73 32.70 13.71
C VAL A 70 -25.41 34.10 13.19
N ILE A 71 -26.40 34.79 12.65
CA ILE A 71 -26.36 36.22 12.35
C ILE A 71 -27.41 36.89 13.20
N GLY A 72 -27.00 37.89 13.92
CA GLY A 72 -27.86 38.61 14.87
C GLY A 72 -27.03 39.48 15.81
N PRO A 73 -27.63 40.00 16.86
CA PRO A 73 -26.93 40.77 17.89
C PRO A 73 -25.90 39.88 18.67
N PRO A 74 -24.87 40.49 19.24
CA PRO A 74 -23.79 39.74 19.90
C PRO A 74 -24.23 38.76 21.00
N ASP A 75 -25.26 39.09 21.72
CA ASP A 75 -25.87 38.28 22.78
C ASP A 75 -26.59 37.02 22.18
N ALA A 76 -27.28 37.17 21.05
CA ALA A 76 -27.85 36.03 20.32
C ALA A 76 -26.76 35.08 19.82
N VAL A 77 -25.71 35.62 19.23
CA VAL A 77 -24.55 34.81 18.76
C VAL A 77 -23.89 34.08 19.93
N ALA A 78 -23.66 34.79 21.06
CA ALA A 78 -23.04 34.18 22.25
C ALA A 78 -23.91 33.08 22.87
N LEU A 79 -25.24 33.25 22.82
CA LEU A 79 -26.18 32.30 23.42
C LEU A 79 -26.33 31.04 22.55
N LEU A 80 -26.46 31.21 21.23
CA LEU A 80 -26.90 30.12 20.31
C LEU A 80 -25.74 29.39 19.68
N LEU A 81 -24.65 30.05 19.27
CA LEU A 81 -23.59 29.44 18.49
C LEU A 81 -22.94 28.26 19.23
N ASN A 82 -22.80 27.12 18.53
CA ASN A 82 -22.28 25.83 19.02
C ASN A 82 -23.16 25.13 20.10
N THR A 83 -24.35 25.60 20.37
CA THR A 83 -25.30 24.85 21.21
C THR A 83 -25.84 23.65 20.41
N THR A 84 -26.36 22.67 21.13
CA THR A 84 -26.96 21.45 20.53
C THR A 84 -28.39 21.28 21.00
N CYS A 85 -29.20 20.63 20.18
CA CYS A 85 -30.56 20.21 20.52
C CYS A 85 -30.80 18.76 20.05
N GLN A 86 -31.70 18.07 20.75
CA GLN A 86 -32.12 16.73 20.35
C GLN A 86 -32.99 16.78 19.10
N ARG A 87 -32.76 15.87 18.15
CA ARG A 87 -33.55 15.77 16.91
C ARG A 87 -35.04 15.58 17.20
N THR A 88 -35.37 14.74 18.20
CA THR A 88 -36.76 14.52 18.62
C THR A 88 -37.46 15.78 19.10
N ALA A 89 -36.77 16.56 19.97
CA ALA A 89 -37.28 17.83 20.45
C ALA A 89 -37.52 18.81 19.29
N LEU A 90 -36.57 18.86 18.32
CA LEU A 90 -36.70 19.71 17.15
C LEU A 90 -37.90 19.29 16.27
N LEU A 91 -38.10 18.00 16.02
CA LEU A 91 -39.23 17.49 15.25
C LEU A 91 -40.56 17.82 15.91
N GLU A 92 -40.66 17.69 17.24
CA GLU A 92 -41.84 18.06 18.02
C GLU A 92 -42.11 19.57 17.92
N HIS A 93 -41.06 20.39 18.03
CA HIS A 93 -41.13 21.83 17.87
C HIS A 93 -41.68 22.23 16.47
N LEU A 94 -41.15 21.64 15.41
CA LEU A 94 -41.60 21.87 14.05
C LEU A 94 -43.06 21.39 13.79
N ALA A 95 -43.47 20.30 14.47
CA ALA A 95 -44.83 19.77 14.34
C ALA A 95 -45.91 20.71 14.93
N GLY A 96 -45.51 21.52 15.95
CA GLY A 96 -46.39 22.53 16.54
C GLY A 96 -46.58 23.78 15.70
N GLY A 97 -45.81 23.97 14.62
CA GLY A 97 -45.87 25.16 13.77
C GLY A 97 -46.94 25.09 12.68
N GLU A 98 -47.43 26.26 12.29
CA GLU A 98 -48.32 26.44 11.14
C GLU A 98 -47.55 26.26 9.81
N ALA A 99 -48.08 25.54 8.85
CA ALA A 99 -47.45 25.34 7.55
C ALA A 99 -47.57 26.58 6.65
N TRP A 100 -46.43 27.18 6.27
CA TRP A 100 -46.34 28.21 5.25
C TRP A 100 -45.51 27.69 4.06
N GLY A 101 -46.17 26.91 3.20
CA GLY A 101 -45.44 26.11 2.19
C GLY A 101 -44.62 25.00 2.83
N SER A 102 -43.35 24.93 2.49
CA SER A 102 -42.39 24.04 3.13
C SER A 102 -41.88 24.54 4.48
N LEU A 103 -42.14 25.83 4.80
CA LEU A 103 -41.69 26.46 6.04
C LEU A 103 -42.67 26.15 7.20
N ARG A 104 -42.23 26.42 8.42
CA ARG A 104 -43.02 26.33 9.65
C ARG A 104 -43.00 27.64 10.38
N PHE A 105 -44.15 28.26 10.54
CA PHE A 105 -44.33 29.44 11.35
C PHE A 105 -44.75 29.03 12.76
N LEU A 106 -44.03 29.52 13.75
CA LEU A 106 -44.19 29.20 15.17
C LEU A 106 -44.72 30.45 15.90
N PRO A 107 -46.04 30.55 16.12
CA PRO A 107 -46.65 31.71 16.76
C PRO A 107 -46.49 31.78 18.27
N ALA A 108 -46.01 30.72 18.91
CA ALA A 108 -45.75 30.65 20.34
C ALA A 108 -44.50 29.84 20.57
N LEU A 109 -43.39 30.49 20.87
CA LEU A 109 -42.20 29.88 21.38
C LEU A 109 -42.42 29.48 22.84
N GLU A 110 -43.14 28.41 23.09
CA GLU A 110 -43.01 27.68 24.35
C GLU A 110 -41.66 26.99 24.30
N SER A 111 -40.81 27.22 25.29
CA SER A 111 -39.50 26.55 25.38
C SER A 111 -39.72 25.04 25.31
N ALA A 112 -39.49 24.43 24.16
CA ALA A 112 -39.46 23.00 24.08
C ALA A 112 -38.26 22.53 24.91
N ASP A 113 -38.49 21.56 25.76
CA ASP A 113 -37.42 21.00 26.60
C ASP A 113 -36.24 20.58 25.72
N GLY A 114 -35.08 21.19 25.93
CA GLY A 114 -33.86 20.91 25.23
C GLY A 114 -33.56 21.73 23.95
N ILE A 115 -34.38 22.75 23.63
CA ILE A 115 -34.09 23.72 22.57
C ILE A 115 -33.77 25.08 23.21
N ILE A 116 -32.57 25.58 22.94
CA ILE A 116 -32.19 26.94 23.36
C ILE A 116 -32.72 27.92 22.33
N THR A 117 -33.59 28.83 22.77
CA THR A 117 -34.18 29.88 21.93
C THR A 117 -33.71 31.25 22.39
N TYR A 118 -33.38 32.11 21.44
CA TYR A 118 -33.11 33.52 21.72
C TYR A 118 -34.42 34.31 21.56
N ARG A 119 -34.73 35.15 22.52
CA ARG A 119 -35.89 36.05 22.46
C ARG A 119 -35.39 37.47 22.46
N PRO A 120 -35.48 38.16 21.30
CA PRO A 120 -35.05 39.56 21.24
C PRO A 120 -35.96 40.45 22.08
N GLU A 121 -35.34 41.32 22.86
CA GLU A 121 -36.10 42.34 23.64
C GLU A 121 -36.34 43.57 22.77
N TYR A 122 -37.59 43.74 22.30
CA TYR A 122 -38.04 44.95 21.60
C TYR A 122 -39.53 45.16 21.82
N GLU A 123 -39.99 46.43 21.67
CA GLU A 123 -41.41 46.71 21.66
C GLU A 123 -42.01 46.39 20.30
N PRO A 124 -42.99 45.44 20.23
CA PRO A 124 -43.58 45.04 18.95
C PRO A 124 -44.45 46.18 18.37
N HIS A 125 -44.50 46.24 17.05
CA HIS A 125 -45.43 47.11 16.37
C HIS A 125 -46.88 46.75 16.71
N THR A 126 -47.79 47.75 16.61
CA THR A 126 -49.23 47.53 16.79
C THR A 126 -49.88 47.22 15.42
N GLY A 127 -50.75 46.18 15.37
CA GLY A 127 -51.49 45.80 14.19
C GLY A 127 -51.62 44.28 14.06
N ARG A 128 -52.50 43.85 13.15
CA ARG A 128 -52.76 42.39 12.94
C ARG A 128 -51.60 41.68 12.27
N ASP A 129 -50.78 42.42 11.57
CA ASP A 129 -49.60 41.96 10.81
C ASP A 129 -48.29 42.21 11.59
N ALA A 130 -48.35 42.59 12.89
CA ALA A 130 -47.18 42.87 13.71
C ALA A 130 -46.47 41.56 14.05
N TRP A 131 -45.14 41.51 13.81
CA TRP A 131 -44.28 40.42 14.28
C TRP A 131 -44.08 40.54 15.80
N GLN A 132 -44.26 39.42 16.45
CA GLN A 132 -44.11 39.41 17.93
C GLN A 132 -42.75 38.80 18.35
N PRO A 133 -42.12 39.18 19.49
CA PRO A 133 -40.84 38.68 19.95
C PRO A 133 -40.79 37.18 20.20
N HIS A 134 -41.94 36.51 20.23
CA HIS A 134 -42.03 35.06 20.44
C HIS A 134 -42.37 34.30 19.11
N TYR A 135 -42.41 35.02 17.99
CA TYR A 135 -42.59 34.36 16.68
C TYR A 135 -41.27 33.87 16.15
N GLU A 136 -41.30 32.76 15.46
CA GLU A 136 -40.17 32.21 14.72
C GLU A 136 -40.67 31.67 13.39
N LEU A 137 -39.89 31.89 12.33
CA LEU A 137 -40.08 31.20 11.05
C LEU A 137 -38.93 30.23 10.83
N VAL A 138 -39.26 28.99 10.53
CA VAL A 138 -38.23 27.93 10.35
C VAL A 138 -38.37 27.32 8.97
N ALA A 139 -37.25 27.19 8.28
CA ALA A 139 -37.13 26.43 7.06
C ALA A 139 -36.44 25.11 7.35
N PRO A 140 -37.14 23.95 7.38
CA PRO A 140 -36.54 22.65 7.56
C PRO A 140 -35.59 22.31 6.39
N LEU A 141 -34.42 21.82 6.67
CA LEU A 141 -33.45 21.30 5.70
C LEU A 141 -33.59 19.79 5.65
N SER A 142 -33.99 19.28 4.49
CA SER A 142 -34.25 17.86 4.34
C SER A 142 -33.40 17.24 3.23
N ALA A 143 -32.99 16.00 3.44
CA ALA A 143 -32.40 15.16 2.41
C ALA A 143 -33.48 14.66 1.43
N PRO A 144 -33.12 14.16 0.24
CA PRO A 144 -34.10 13.66 -0.77
C PRO A 144 -34.98 12.49 -0.28
N ASP A 145 -34.55 11.75 0.73
CA ASP A 145 -35.31 10.67 1.38
C ASP A 145 -36.25 11.15 2.47
N GLY A 146 -36.27 12.47 2.74
CA GLY A 146 -37.11 13.10 3.77
C GLY A 146 -36.46 13.18 5.15
N GLU A 147 -35.19 12.73 5.32
CA GLU A 147 -34.48 12.92 6.57
C GLU A 147 -34.26 14.41 6.86
N LEU A 148 -34.63 14.85 8.08
CA LEU A 148 -34.33 16.19 8.56
C LEU A 148 -32.82 16.30 8.86
N ILE A 149 -32.10 17.05 8.04
CA ILE A 149 -30.63 17.24 8.17
C ILE A 149 -30.26 18.54 8.85
N GLY A 150 -31.23 19.44 9.06
CA GLY A 150 -31.01 20.71 9.72
C GLY A 150 -32.23 21.64 9.63
N MET A 151 -32.04 22.89 10.00
CA MET A 151 -33.03 23.96 9.82
C MET A 151 -32.35 25.34 9.68
N LEU A 152 -33.02 26.26 9.06
CA LEU A 152 -32.80 27.70 9.14
C LEU A 152 -33.89 28.30 10.00
N SER A 153 -33.51 29.00 11.08
CA SER A 153 -34.44 29.78 11.92
C SER A 153 -34.28 31.25 11.60
N MET A 154 -35.37 31.95 11.41
CA MET A 154 -35.41 33.36 11.08
C MET A 154 -36.31 34.13 12.06
N ASP A 155 -35.84 35.31 12.49
CA ASP A 155 -36.55 36.16 13.42
C ASP A 155 -36.30 37.64 13.10
N ARG A 156 -37.06 38.50 13.80
CA ARG A 156 -36.94 39.96 13.81
C ARG A 156 -36.88 40.59 12.40
N PRO A 157 -38.00 40.64 11.69
CA PRO A 157 -38.06 41.37 10.40
C PRO A 157 -37.87 42.88 10.65
N ARG A 158 -37.05 43.55 9.82
CA ARG A 158 -36.62 44.95 9.93
C ARG A 158 -37.81 45.95 10.02
N ASN A 159 -38.93 45.64 9.44
CA ASN A 159 -40.12 46.46 9.46
C ASN A 159 -41.06 46.10 10.62
N GLY A 160 -40.71 45.12 11.46
CA GLY A 160 -41.53 44.65 12.58
C GLY A 160 -42.87 44.03 12.17
N ARG A 161 -43.01 43.58 10.92
CA ARG A 161 -44.26 43.01 10.39
C ARG A 161 -44.01 41.60 9.79
N ILE A 162 -45.10 40.83 9.71
CA ILE A 162 -45.11 39.55 9.02
C ILE A 162 -44.74 39.81 7.55
N PRO A 163 -43.68 39.18 7.02
CA PRO A 163 -43.23 39.39 5.65
C PRO A 163 -44.24 38.91 4.60
N PRO A 164 -44.23 39.50 3.41
CA PRO A 164 -45.09 39.09 2.30
C PRO A 164 -44.72 37.70 1.77
N ALA A 165 -45.66 37.00 1.14
CA ALA A 165 -45.53 35.60 0.73
C ALA A 165 -44.33 35.30 -0.20
N TRP A 166 -43.85 36.26 -1.01
CA TRP A 166 -42.66 36.06 -1.84
C TRP A 166 -41.38 35.78 -1.05
N VAL A 167 -41.34 36.20 0.22
CA VAL A 167 -40.18 35.92 1.11
C VAL A 167 -40.07 34.43 1.37
N ASN A 168 -41.18 33.70 1.45
CA ASN A 168 -41.17 32.25 1.64
C ASN A 168 -40.50 31.56 0.45
N ASP A 169 -40.78 31.99 -0.81
CA ASP A 169 -40.15 31.41 -1.99
C ASP A 169 -38.63 31.59 -1.99
N VAL A 170 -38.17 32.76 -1.49
CA VAL A 170 -36.73 33.03 -1.34
C VAL A 170 -36.11 32.15 -0.24
N LEU A 171 -36.79 31.99 0.89
CA LEU A 171 -36.32 31.15 1.99
C LEU A 171 -36.28 29.67 1.59
N GLU A 172 -37.27 29.19 0.87
CA GLU A 172 -37.27 27.81 0.30
C GLU A 172 -36.02 27.57 -0.58
N LEU A 173 -35.67 28.54 -1.44
CA LEU A 173 -34.49 28.49 -2.26
C LEU A 173 -33.19 28.37 -1.40
N PHE A 174 -33.05 29.20 -0.34
CA PHE A 174 -31.89 29.13 0.56
C PHE A 174 -31.84 27.82 1.34
N ALA A 175 -32.99 27.30 1.78
CA ALA A 175 -33.10 26.02 2.45
C ALA A 175 -32.64 24.85 1.53
N GLU A 176 -33.05 24.89 0.26
CA GLU A 176 -32.60 23.92 -0.74
C GLU A 176 -31.08 23.98 -0.95
N GLN A 177 -30.51 25.20 -1.10
CA GLN A 177 -29.06 25.39 -1.25
C GLN A 177 -28.30 24.90 -0.02
N ALA A 178 -28.80 25.18 1.20
CA ALA A 178 -28.22 24.68 2.43
C ALA A 178 -28.25 23.16 2.50
N SER A 179 -29.36 22.53 2.13
CA SER A 179 -29.49 21.07 2.08
C SER A 179 -28.47 20.44 1.12
N ILE A 180 -28.34 21.01 -0.08
CA ILE A 180 -27.34 20.55 -1.08
C ILE A 180 -25.92 20.71 -0.53
N ALA A 181 -25.59 21.83 0.10
CA ALA A 181 -24.27 22.09 0.66
C ALA A 181 -23.91 21.07 1.75
N ILE A 182 -24.83 20.79 2.67
CA ILE A 182 -24.65 19.80 3.74
C ILE A 182 -24.41 18.41 3.16
N LEU A 183 -25.24 17.99 2.21
CA LEU A 183 -25.12 16.67 1.59
C LEU A 183 -23.81 16.50 0.81
N ASN A 184 -23.40 17.52 0.08
CA ASN A 184 -22.14 17.50 -0.66
C ASN A 184 -20.93 17.44 0.28
N ALA A 185 -20.95 18.20 1.37
CA ALA A 185 -19.89 18.17 2.38
C ALA A 185 -19.77 16.79 3.03
N ARG A 186 -20.89 16.17 3.41
CA ARG A 186 -20.90 14.80 3.95
C ARG A 186 -20.34 13.77 2.97
N ARG A 187 -20.75 13.85 1.70
CA ARG A 187 -20.24 12.94 0.65
C ARG A 187 -18.73 13.11 0.44
N HIS A 188 -18.28 14.35 0.44
CA HIS A 188 -16.86 14.64 0.28
C HIS A 188 -16.03 14.09 1.44
N GLU A 189 -16.47 14.29 2.67
CA GLU A 189 -15.81 13.78 3.85
C GLU A 189 -15.78 12.24 3.89
N GLN A 190 -16.89 11.60 3.54
CA GLN A 190 -16.96 10.14 3.44
C GLN A 190 -16.01 9.60 2.36
N ALA A 191 -15.93 10.27 1.20
CA ALA A 191 -15.00 9.90 0.14
C ALA A 191 -13.53 10.01 0.59
N LEU A 192 -13.17 11.07 1.31
CA LEU A 192 -11.83 11.25 1.86
C LEU A 192 -11.47 10.16 2.88
N ARG A 193 -12.38 9.84 3.81
CA ARG A 193 -12.17 8.76 4.78
C ARG A 193 -11.98 7.41 4.09
N SER A 194 -12.80 7.13 3.06
CA SER A 194 -12.68 5.89 2.28
C SER A 194 -11.36 5.80 1.50
N MET A 195 -10.91 6.91 0.90
CA MET A 195 -9.59 6.97 0.24
C MET A 195 -8.45 6.70 1.20
N GLN A 196 -8.45 7.30 2.38
CA GLN A 196 -7.41 7.07 3.40
C GLN A 196 -7.37 5.61 3.86
N THR A 197 -8.53 4.98 4.03
CA THR A 197 -8.61 3.56 4.38
C THR A 197 -8.03 2.68 3.28
N LEU A 198 -8.43 2.92 2.02
CA LEU A 198 -7.92 2.20 0.85
C LEU A 198 -6.40 2.37 0.65
N GLU A 199 -5.87 3.57 0.88
CA GLU A 199 -4.43 3.81 0.81
C GLU A 199 -3.65 3.02 1.87
N ARG A 200 -4.18 2.92 3.10
CA ARG A 200 -3.59 2.09 4.17
C ARG A 200 -3.60 0.61 3.80
N GLU A 201 -4.75 0.09 3.40
CA GLU A 201 -4.88 -1.31 2.98
C GLU A 201 -3.95 -1.65 1.82
N LYS A 202 -3.83 -0.74 0.84
CA LYS A 202 -2.91 -0.88 -0.29
C LYS A 202 -1.44 -0.93 0.18
N ALA A 203 -1.05 -0.07 1.11
CA ALA A 203 0.32 -0.05 1.65
C ALA A 203 0.65 -1.34 2.41
N GLU A 204 -0.28 -1.85 3.22
CA GLU A 204 -0.14 -3.10 3.96
C GLU A 204 -0.01 -4.31 3.01
N LEU A 205 -0.86 -4.38 1.98
CA LEU A 205 -0.78 -5.41 0.95
C LEU A 205 0.56 -5.38 0.20
N HIS A 206 1.04 -4.21 -0.19
CA HIS A 206 2.34 -4.08 -0.86
C HIS A 206 3.50 -4.56 0.03
N SER A 207 3.49 -4.22 1.31
CA SER A 207 4.50 -4.69 2.27
C SER A 207 4.46 -6.21 2.42
N ALA A 208 3.28 -6.79 2.62
CA ALA A 208 3.11 -8.24 2.75
C ALA A 208 3.56 -8.99 1.49
N PHE A 209 3.31 -8.42 0.30
CA PHE A 209 3.71 -9.00 -0.97
C PHE A 209 5.24 -8.95 -1.18
N ALA A 210 5.87 -7.86 -0.75
CA ALA A 210 7.35 -7.73 -0.77
C ALA A 210 8.01 -8.75 0.15
N ASP A 211 7.50 -8.92 1.37
CA ASP A 211 7.98 -9.91 2.33
C ASP A 211 7.82 -11.35 1.83
N GLN A 212 6.68 -11.64 1.21
CA GLN A 212 6.44 -12.96 0.63
C GLN A 212 7.42 -13.27 -0.49
N ARG A 213 7.66 -12.33 -1.42
CA ARG A 213 8.64 -12.49 -2.50
C ARG A 213 10.06 -12.67 -1.98
N ALA A 214 10.45 -11.90 -0.95
CA ALA A 214 11.76 -12.05 -0.32
C ALA A 214 11.94 -13.44 0.29
N ARG A 215 10.94 -13.96 1.01
CA ARG A 215 10.93 -15.31 1.56
C ARG A 215 11.00 -16.40 0.47
N GLU A 216 10.20 -16.26 -0.58
CA GLU A 216 10.21 -17.21 -1.71
C GLU A 216 11.58 -17.25 -2.39
N THR A 217 12.19 -16.08 -2.62
CA THR A 217 13.54 -15.98 -3.20
C THR A 217 14.59 -16.59 -2.28
N HIS A 218 14.47 -16.37 -0.99
CA HIS A 218 15.37 -16.96 0.02
C HIS A 218 15.25 -18.47 0.05
N LEU A 219 14.04 -19.00 0.14
CA LEU A 219 13.79 -20.45 0.12
C LEU A 219 14.27 -21.11 -1.18
N ARG A 220 14.07 -20.47 -2.33
CA ARG A 220 14.61 -20.96 -3.60
C ARG A 220 16.13 -21.01 -3.61
N ARG A 221 16.77 -20.00 -3.03
CA ARG A 221 18.23 -19.97 -2.93
C ARG A 221 18.76 -21.04 -1.98
N GLU A 222 18.17 -21.20 -0.80
CA GLU A 222 18.52 -22.27 0.14
C GLU A 222 18.31 -23.66 -0.45
N ALA A 223 17.22 -23.86 -1.20
CA ALA A 223 16.94 -25.16 -1.82
C ALA A 223 17.89 -25.51 -2.98
N ARG A 224 18.57 -24.53 -3.61
CA ARG A 224 19.33 -24.72 -4.85
C ARG A 224 20.81 -24.38 -4.76
N CYS A 225 21.24 -23.68 -3.71
CA CYS A 225 22.64 -23.29 -3.53
C CYS A 225 23.25 -23.94 -2.30
N ASP A 226 24.56 -24.18 -2.36
CA ASP A 226 25.35 -24.55 -1.19
C ASP A 226 25.54 -23.35 -0.27
N PRO A 227 25.18 -23.42 1.01
CA PRO A 227 25.19 -22.26 1.91
C PRO A 227 26.59 -21.74 2.22
N LEU A 228 27.63 -22.56 2.07
CA LEU A 228 29.01 -22.18 2.37
C LEU A 228 29.67 -21.41 1.22
N THR A 229 29.51 -21.93 -0.01
CA THR A 229 30.20 -21.41 -1.21
C THR A 229 29.32 -20.51 -2.07
N GLY A 230 28.00 -20.58 -1.93
CA GLY A 230 27.02 -19.90 -2.79
C GLY A 230 26.89 -20.50 -4.19
N LEU A 231 27.63 -21.56 -4.51
CA LEU A 231 27.51 -22.32 -5.75
C LEU A 231 26.22 -23.11 -5.82
N ALA A 232 25.91 -23.66 -6.99
CA ALA A 232 24.82 -24.64 -7.11
C ALA A 232 25.04 -25.80 -6.15
N ASN A 233 23.97 -26.28 -5.54
CA ASN A 233 23.99 -27.52 -4.79
C ASN A 233 23.68 -28.71 -5.72
N ARG A 234 23.62 -29.91 -5.13
CA ARG A 234 23.32 -31.14 -5.86
C ARG A 234 21.97 -31.10 -6.60
N VAL A 235 20.97 -30.43 -6.01
CA VAL A 235 19.63 -30.32 -6.60
C VAL A 235 19.68 -29.50 -7.89
N LEU A 236 20.24 -28.28 -7.83
CA LEU A 236 20.37 -27.42 -8.99
C LEU A 236 21.26 -28.03 -10.08
N LEU A 237 22.34 -28.72 -9.70
CA LEU A 237 23.17 -29.46 -10.64
C LEU A 237 22.37 -30.51 -11.42
N GLN A 238 21.57 -31.32 -10.72
CA GLN A 238 20.75 -32.35 -11.35
C GLN A 238 19.67 -31.75 -12.27
N GLU A 239 19.01 -30.67 -11.84
CA GLU A 239 18.04 -29.95 -12.68
C GLU A 239 18.67 -29.46 -13.99
N ARG A 240 19.83 -28.80 -13.92
CA ARG A 240 20.52 -28.26 -15.11
C ARG A 240 21.02 -29.36 -16.05
N LEU A 241 21.62 -30.44 -15.50
CA LEU A 241 21.99 -31.60 -16.30
C LEU A 241 20.78 -32.24 -17.00
N HIS A 242 19.66 -32.33 -16.30
CA HIS A 242 18.43 -32.86 -16.88
C HIS A 242 17.95 -32.01 -18.07
N GLU A 243 17.95 -30.67 -17.91
CA GLU A 243 17.59 -29.74 -18.97
C GLU A 243 18.50 -29.89 -20.22
N LEU A 244 19.81 -29.92 -20.01
CA LEU A 244 20.79 -30.05 -21.08
C LEU A 244 20.66 -31.39 -21.83
N LEU A 245 20.51 -32.50 -21.10
CA LEU A 245 20.33 -33.81 -21.68
C LEU A 245 18.99 -33.99 -22.39
N ALA A 246 17.93 -33.30 -21.92
CA ALA A 246 16.64 -33.27 -22.61
C ALA A 246 16.70 -32.48 -23.92
N ALA A 247 17.50 -31.39 -23.95
CA ALA A 247 17.79 -30.62 -25.15
C ALA A 247 18.75 -31.34 -26.13
N GLN A 248 19.24 -32.52 -25.78
CA GLN A 248 20.23 -33.29 -26.54
C GLN A 248 21.55 -32.53 -26.80
N ALA A 249 21.90 -31.60 -25.93
CA ALA A 249 23.17 -30.85 -26.02
C ALA A 249 24.35 -31.79 -25.67
N PRO A 250 25.48 -31.70 -26.39
CA PRO A 250 26.71 -32.34 -25.93
C PRO A 250 27.17 -31.70 -24.62
N VAL A 251 27.42 -32.51 -23.60
CA VAL A 251 27.82 -32.04 -22.28
C VAL A 251 29.11 -32.68 -21.81
N ALA A 252 29.97 -31.89 -21.18
CA ALA A 252 31.12 -32.36 -20.43
C ALA A 252 30.84 -32.17 -18.91
N VAL A 253 31.01 -33.24 -18.15
CA VAL A 253 30.89 -33.26 -16.69
C VAL A 253 32.23 -33.54 -16.07
N VAL A 254 32.70 -32.62 -15.25
CA VAL A 254 33.97 -32.79 -14.50
C VAL A 254 33.66 -32.87 -13.01
N PHE A 255 34.00 -34.00 -12.41
CA PHE A 255 33.95 -34.20 -10.97
C PHE A 255 35.31 -33.83 -10.39
N CYS A 256 35.33 -33.03 -9.33
CA CYS A 256 36.55 -32.49 -8.71
C CYS A 256 36.48 -32.77 -7.22
N ASP A 257 37.59 -33.28 -6.64
CA ASP A 257 37.75 -33.52 -5.22
C ASP A 257 39.06 -32.85 -4.76
N LEU A 258 39.00 -32.09 -3.67
CA LEU A 258 40.20 -31.42 -3.10
C LEU A 258 41.13 -32.41 -2.45
N ASP A 259 42.38 -32.47 -2.97
CA ASP A 259 43.37 -33.36 -2.41
C ASP A 259 43.73 -32.94 -0.97
N HIS A 260 43.81 -33.92 -0.06
CA HIS A 260 44.21 -33.73 1.33
C HIS A 260 43.34 -32.77 2.14
N PHE A 261 42.12 -32.47 1.73
CA PHE A 261 41.22 -31.50 2.43
C PHE A 261 40.95 -31.92 3.88
N LYS A 262 40.77 -33.21 4.14
CA LYS A 262 40.65 -33.74 5.51
C LYS A 262 41.86 -33.40 6.36
N GLN A 263 43.07 -33.48 5.82
CA GLN A 263 44.28 -33.12 6.54
C GLN A 263 44.35 -31.63 6.87
N ILE A 264 43.86 -30.76 5.97
CA ILE A 264 43.72 -29.33 6.25
C ILE A 264 42.80 -29.10 7.43
N ASN A 265 41.63 -29.75 7.45
CA ASN A 265 40.70 -29.66 8.58
C ASN A 265 41.28 -30.19 9.89
N ASP A 266 41.92 -31.36 9.85
CA ASP A 266 42.48 -32.00 11.04
C ASP A 266 43.65 -31.18 11.63
N THR A 267 44.41 -30.45 10.77
CA THR A 267 45.60 -29.69 11.19
C THR A 267 45.24 -28.24 11.58
N HIS A 268 44.35 -27.58 10.84
CA HIS A 268 44.10 -26.15 10.97
C HIS A 268 42.66 -25.81 11.43
N GLY A 269 41.82 -26.81 11.60
CA GLY A 269 40.42 -26.66 12.02
C GLY A 269 39.46 -26.37 10.86
N HIS A 270 38.18 -26.65 11.10
CA HIS A 270 37.10 -26.52 10.09
C HIS A 270 36.93 -25.10 9.56
N ALA A 271 37.18 -24.06 10.37
CA ALA A 271 37.05 -22.67 9.92
C ALA A 271 38.04 -22.35 8.78
N ILE A 272 39.24 -22.90 8.80
CA ILE A 272 40.25 -22.76 7.72
C ILE A 272 39.81 -23.57 6.50
N GLY A 273 39.33 -24.80 6.70
CA GLY A 273 38.78 -25.63 5.63
C GLY A 273 37.61 -24.97 4.94
N ASP A 274 36.68 -24.35 5.67
CA ASP A 274 35.56 -23.59 5.13
C ASP A 274 36.01 -22.41 4.24
N GLU A 275 37.06 -21.69 4.65
CA GLU A 275 37.61 -20.61 3.82
C GLU A 275 38.28 -21.15 2.57
N VAL A 276 38.98 -22.28 2.64
CA VAL A 276 39.52 -22.98 1.47
C VAL A 276 38.39 -23.32 0.50
N LEU A 277 37.28 -23.87 0.97
CA LEU A 277 36.14 -24.19 0.12
C LEU A 277 35.51 -22.95 -0.52
N ARG A 278 35.36 -21.83 0.24
CA ARG A 278 34.83 -20.56 -0.29
C ARG A 278 35.73 -19.98 -1.38
N VAL A 279 37.04 -19.96 -1.14
CA VAL A 279 37.99 -19.44 -2.13
C VAL A 279 38.00 -20.29 -3.38
N THR A 280 38.04 -21.62 -3.21
CA THR A 280 38.02 -22.58 -4.33
C THR A 280 36.73 -22.38 -5.17
N GLY A 281 35.60 -22.35 -4.51
CA GLY A 281 34.30 -22.12 -5.20
C GLY A 281 34.27 -20.82 -6.00
N ARG A 282 34.76 -19.72 -5.44
CA ARG A 282 34.88 -18.43 -6.15
C ARG A 282 35.79 -18.52 -7.35
N ARG A 283 36.96 -19.15 -7.24
CA ARG A 283 37.91 -19.34 -8.33
C ARG A 283 37.33 -20.17 -9.46
N LEU A 284 36.68 -21.28 -9.14
CA LEU A 284 36.01 -22.10 -10.14
C LEU A 284 34.94 -21.28 -10.89
N ALA A 285 34.07 -20.55 -10.21
CA ALA A 285 33.06 -19.72 -10.84
C ALA A 285 33.66 -18.61 -11.70
N GLN A 286 34.78 -18.02 -11.33
CA GLN A 286 35.45 -16.95 -12.09
C GLN A 286 36.17 -17.48 -13.33
N HIS A 287 36.91 -18.60 -13.20
CA HIS A 287 37.69 -19.15 -14.31
C HIS A 287 36.83 -19.94 -15.30
N LEU A 288 35.64 -20.33 -14.89
CA LEU A 288 34.69 -21.12 -15.66
C LEU A 288 33.35 -20.36 -15.81
N ALA A 289 33.43 -19.06 -16.14
CA ALA A 289 32.25 -18.22 -16.33
C ALA A 289 31.35 -18.66 -17.49
N ASP A 290 31.87 -19.48 -18.40
CA ASP A 290 31.16 -20.13 -19.51
C ASP A 290 30.56 -21.48 -19.15
N ALA A 291 30.78 -21.98 -17.91
CA ALA A 291 30.16 -23.21 -17.46
C ALA A 291 28.64 -23.03 -17.29
N GLU A 292 27.90 -24.07 -17.69
CA GLU A 292 26.45 -24.13 -17.48
C GLU A 292 26.09 -24.17 -15.99
N VAL A 293 26.89 -24.87 -15.20
CA VAL A 293 26.80 -24.89 -13.75
C VAL A 293 28.14 -25.28 -13.12
N VAL A 294 28.49 -24.59 -12.04
CA VAL A 294 29.52 -24.97 -11.08
C VAL A 294 28.82 -25.28 -9.77
N ALA A 295 28.95 -26.51 -9.28
CA ALA A 295 28.23 -26.98 -8.11
C ALA A 295 29.20 -27.52 -7.03
N ARG A 296 28.80 -27.40 -5.75
CA ARG A 296 29.38 -28.19 -4.67
C ARG A 296 28.34 -29.21 -4.24
N VAL A 297 28.72 -30.49 -4.35
CA VAL A 297 27.80 -31.62 -4.15
C VAL A 297 27.93 -32.31 -2.81
N GLY A 298 29.00 -32.04 -2.07
CA GLY A 298 29.24 -32.55 -0.73
C GLY A 298 30.67 -32.26 -0.28
N GLY A 299 30.94 -32.18 1.02
CA GLY A 299 32.29 -32.08 1.60
C GLY A 299 33.26 -31.19 0.81
N ASP A 300 34.26 -31.83 0.20
CA ASP A 300 35.30 -31.27 -0.67
C ASP A 300 35.07 -31.51 -2.17
N GLU A 301 33.87 -31.96 -2.55
CA GLU A 301 33.51 -32.33 -3.92
C GLU A 301 32.84 -31.22 -4.67
N PHE A 302 33.36 -30.89 -5.84
CA PHE A 302 32.76 -29.92 -6.79
C PHE A 302 32.46 -30.61 -8.13
N VAL A 303 31.46 -30.14 -8.83
CA VAL A 303 31.11 -30.58 -10.16
C VAL A 303 30.99 -29.40 -11.08
N VAL A 304 31.60 -29.49 -12.26
CA VAL A 304 31.50 -28.49 -13.33
C VAL A 304 30.82 -29.13 -14.53
N VAL A 305 29.85 -28.44 -15.10
CA VAL A 305 29.17 -28.85 -16.34
C VAL A 305 29.35 -27.78 -17.40
N LEU A 306 29.78 -28.19 -18.57
CA LEU A 306 29.89 -27.34 -19.75
C LEU A 306 29.08 -27.97 -20.91
N SER A 307 28.55 -27.11 -21.77
CA SER A 307 27.92 -27.52 -23.04
C SER A 307 28.84 -27.25 -24.22
N GLY A 308 28.65 -28.01 -25.31
CA GLY A 308 29.38 -27.78 -26.55
C GLY A 308 30.86 -28.20 -26.49
N VAL A 309 31.31 -28.92 -25.47
CA VAL A 309 32.67 -29.45 -25.35
C VAL A 309 32.70 -30.88 -25.85
N ASP A 310 33.59 -31.18 -26.79
CA ASP A 310 33.83 -32.52 -27.29
C ASP A 310 35.06 -33.19 -26.62
N GLN A 311 35.29 -34.44 -26.98
CA GLN A 311 36.39 -35.21 -26.42
C GLN A 311 37.79 -34.70 -26.82
N ALA A 312 37.87 -33.94 -27.92
CA ALA A 312 39.12 -33.37 -28.37
C ALA A 312 39.59 -32.22 -27.48
N ASP A 313 38.64 -31.46 -26.93
CA ASP A 313 38.89 -30.32 -26.06
C ASP A 313 39.05 -30.70 -24.56
N SER A 314 38.89 -31.99 -24.25
CA SER A 314 38.90 -32.50 -22.84
C SER A 314 40.19 -32.19 -22.10
N ALA A 315 41.33 -32.25 -22.73
CA ALA A 315 42.63 -31.99 -22.12
C ALA A 315 42.77 -30.48 -21.72
N LEU A 316 42.34 -29.61 -22.61
CA LEU A 316 42.35 -28.17 -22.35
C LEU A 316 41.39 -27.76 -21.21
N LEU A 317 40.23 -28.41 -21.15
CA LEU A 317 39.27 -28.20 -20.08
C LEU A 317 39.83 -28.62 -18.72
N LEU A 318 40.43 -29.80 -18.66
CA LEU A 318 41.06 -30.27 -17.39
C LEU A 318 42.19 -29.36 -16.95
N GLU A 319 43.08 -28.92 -17.86
CA GLU A 319 44.16 -27.95 -17.55
C GLU A 319 43.60 -26.63 -17.05
N ARG A 320 42.51 -26.15 -17.62
CA ARG A 320 41.84 -24.91 -17.20
C ARG A 320 41.25 -25.03 -15.80
N ILE A 321 40.65 -26.17 -15.47
CA ILE A 321 40.14 -26.46 -14.13
C ILE A 321 41.27 -26.60 -13.13
N GLU A 322 42.34 -27.35 -13.43
CA GLU A 322 43.53 -27.49 -12.59
C GLU A 322 44.12 -26.11 -12.28
N ARG A 323 44.25 -25.24 -13.29
CA ARG A 323 44.70 -23.84 -13.08
C ARG A 323 43.79 -23.06 -12.13
N ALA A 324 42.49 -23.28 -12.18
CA ALA A 324 41.57 -22.60 -11.25
C ALA A 324 41.78 -23.01 -9.79
N PHE A 325 42.18 -24.27 -9.54
CA PHE A 325 42.55 -24.75 -8.21
C PHE A 325 43.93 -24.26 -7.76
N ALA A 326 44.92 -24.31 -8.65
CA ALA A 326 46.33 -24.11 -8.35
C ALA A 326 46.87 -22.69 -8.62
N ALA A 327 46.02 -21.76 -9.09
CA ALA A 327 46.43 -20.41 -9.54
C ALA A 327 47.27 -19.66 -8.49
N GLU A 328 46.87 -19.71 -7.26
CA GLU A 328 47.59 -19.13 -6.11
C GLU A 328 47.29 -19.94 -4.85
N PRO A 329 48.17 -19.99 -3.85
CA PRO A 329 47.81 -20.56 -2.56
C PRO A 329 46.57 -19.88 -1.97
N VAL A 330 45.77 -20.63 -1.23
CA VAL A 330 44.63 -20.05 -0.51
C VAL A 330 45.15 -19.39 0.76
N HIS A 331 44.88 -18.10 0.93
CA HIS A 331 45.20 -17.37 2.14
C HIS A 331 44.04 -17.43 3.13
N ALA A 332 44.20 -18.15 4.25
CA ALA A 332 43.20 -18.30 5.28
C ALA A 332 43.84 -18.30 6.68
N GLY A 333 43.33 -17.50 7.61
CA GLY A 333 43.83 -17.43 8.97
C GLY A 333 45.30 -17.06 9.10
N GLY A 334 45.87 -16.30 8.16
CA GLY A 334 47.32 -15.98 8.12
C GLY A 334 48.21 -17.08 7.52
N LEU A 335 47.61 -18.16 7.06
CA LEU A 335 48.29 -19.27 6.40
C LEU A 335 48.23 -19.14 4.89
N SER A 336 49.21 -19.69 4.20
CA SER A 336 49.25 -19.79 2.73
C SER A 336 49.23 -21.27 2.35
N LEU A 337 48.08 -21.75 1.91
CA LEU A 337 47.81 -23.18 1.69
C LEU A 337 47.76 -23.51 0.21
N PRO A 338 48.69 -24.32 -0.33
CA PRO A 338 48.56 -24.80 -1.69
C PRO A 338 47.39 -25.80 -1.77
N VAL A 339 46.55 -25.64 -2.79
CA VAL A 339 45.38 -26.49 -3.00
C VAL A 339 45.50 -27.15 -4.36
N THR A 340 45.36 -28.46 -4.38
CA THR A 340 45.29 -29.28 -5.60
C THR A 340 44.01 -30.10 -5.61
N SER A 341 43.66 -30.62 -6.77
CA SER A 341 42.45 -31.43 -6.93
C SER A 341 42.68 -32.65 -7.81
N SER A 342 41.90 -33.65 -7.54
CA SER A 342 41.75 -34.82 -8.42
C SER A 342 40.53 -34.64 -9.29
N LEU A 343 40.67 -34.84 -10.59
CA LEU A 343 39.63 -34.56 -11.59
C LEU A 343 39.20 -35.81 -12.32
N GLY A 344 37.91 -35.95 -12.60
CA GLY A 344 37.34 -36.98 -13.48
C GLY A 344 36.41 -36.36 -14.51
N LEU A 345 36.71 -36.49 -15.79
CA LEU A 345 35.97 -35.93 -16.89
C LEU A 345 35.21 -37.00 -17.66
N VAL A 346 33.99 -36.77 -17.96
CA VAL A 346 33.18 -37.55 -18.88
C VAL A 346 32.49 -36.61 -19.87
N CYS A 347 32.66 -36.88 -21.19
CA CYS A 347 31.90 -36.21 -22.24
C CYS A 347 30.76 -37.14 -22.67
N GLU A 348 29.56 -36.55 -22.77
CA GLU A 348 28.37 -37.18 -23.31
C GLU A 348 28.12 -36.57 -24.68
N PRO A 349 28.18 -37.36 -25.78
CA PRO A 349 27.98 -36.86 -27.12
C PRO A 349 26.52 -36.47 -27.38
N ASP A 350 26.28 -35.67 -28.43
CA ASP A 350 24.96 -35.24 -28.88
C ASP A 350 23.97 -36.38 -29.16
N ARG A 351 24.50 -37.55 -29.59
CA ARG A 351 23.70 -38.74 -29.86
C ARG A 351 24.17 -39.91 -29.01
N PRO A 352 23.55 -40.15 -27.86
CA PRO A 352 23.90 -41.27 -27.00
C PRO A 352 23.48 -42.58 -27.64
N GLU A 353 24.38 -43.57 -27.67
CA GLU A 353 24.11 -44.91 -28.20
C GLU A 353 23.04 -45.68 -27.41
N ARG A 354 22.82 -45.32 -26.14
CA ARG A 354 21.81 -45.89 -25.23
C ARG A 354 20.69 -44.92 -24.93
N ARG A 355 19.46 -45.29 -25.22
CA ARG A 355 18.24 -44.55 -24.83
C ARG A 355 17.87 -44.84 -23.38
N LEU A 356 18.54 -44.19 -22.42
CA LEU A 356 18.11 -44.17 -21.04
C LEU A 356 17.13 -43.02 -20.81
N ALA A 357 16.23 -43.19 -19.84
CA ALA A 357 15.42 -42.08 -19.36
C ALA A 357 16.31 -40.92 -18.81
N PRO A 358 15.97 -39.64 -19.02
CA PRO A 358 16.86 -38.52 -18.70
C PRO A 358 17.38 -38.54 -17.26
N GLY A 359 16.56 -38.86 -16.26
CA GLY A 359 16.99 -38.94 -14.86
C GLY A 359 18.06 -40.00 -14.60
N ARG A 360 17.93 -41.16 -15.23
CA ARG A 360 18.96 -42.20 -15.13
C ARG A 360 20.25 -41.84 -15.88
N ARG A 361 20.17 -41.04 -16.92
CA ARG A 361 21.35 -40.52 -17.64
C ARG A 361 22.14 -39.57 -16.74
N VAL A 362 21.47 -38.68 -15.99
CA VAL A 362 22.12 -37.77 -15.05
C VAL A 362 22.92 -38.55 -13.99
N GLU A 363 22.30 -39.54 -13.36
CA GLU A 363 22.94 -40.37 -12.35
C GLU A 363 24.14 -41.17 -12.90
N GLU A 364 23.98 -41.73 -14.11
CA GLU A 364 25.04 -42.48 -14.77
C GLU A 364 26.24 -41.60 -15.14
N LEU A 365 25.99 -40.40 -15.68
CA LEU A 365 27.03 -39.40 -15.99
C LEU A 365 27.81 -38.99 -14.78
N LEU A 366 27.14 -38.59 -13.69
CA LEU A 366 27.76 -38.21 -12.44
C LEU A 366 28.57 -39.37 -11.85
N SER A 367 28.01 -40.60 -11.86
CA SER A 367 28.71 -41.78 -11.36
C SER A 367 29.92 -42.16 -12.21
N ARG A 368 29.91 -41.96 -13.54
CA ARG A 368 31.08 -42.17 -14.41
C ARG A 368 32.16 -41.14 -14.11
N ALA A 369 31.80 -39.85 -14.01
CA ALA A 369 32.76 -38.79 -13.68
C ALA A 369 33.41 -39.00 -12.30
N ASP A 370 32.63 -39.41 -11.31
CA ASP A 370 33.14 -39.75 -9.98
C ASP A 370 34.16 -40.93 -10.03
N ARG A 371 33.82 -42.00 -10.78
CA ARG A 371 34.78 -43.12 -10.93
C ARG A 371 36.08 -42.70 -11.61
N GLU A 372 36.04 -41.86 -12.62
CA GLU A 372 37.24 -41.34 -13.30
C GLU A 372 38.06 -40.49 -12.35
N MET A 373 37.42 -39.63 -11.55
CA MET A 373 38.07 -38.81 -10.52
C MET A 373 38.77 -39.71 -9.49
N TYR A 374 38.07 -40.74 -9.01
CA TYR A 374 38.65 -41.66 -8.03
C TYR A 374 39.86 -42.46 -8.61
N ALA A 375 39.79 -42.87 -9.88
CA ALA A 375 40.92 -43.49 -10.58
C ALA A 375 42.14 -42.55 -10.66
N HIS A 376 41.90 -41.29 -11.01
CA HIS A 376 42.93 -40.23 -11.01
C HIS A 376 43.56 -40.02 -9.62
N LYS A 377 42.72 -39.91 -8.58
CA LYS A 377 43.16 -39.77 -7.18
C LYS A 377 44.11 -40.93 -6.74
N ARG A 378 43.74 -42.17 -7.11
CA ARG A 378 44.56 -43.35 -6.82
C ARG A 378 45.91 -43.34 -7.56
N SER A 379 45.94 -42.96 -8.83
CA SER A 379 47.14 -42.88 -9.64
C SER A 379 48.11 -41.82 -9.12
N ARG A 380 47.62 -40.64 -8.71
CA ARG A 380 48.43 -39.58 -8.09
C ARG A 380 49.02 -40.03 -6.74
N ALA A 381 48.23 -40.70 -5.89
CA ALA A 381 48.70 -41.22 -4.61
C ALA A 381 49.79 -42.31 -4.78
N ALA A 382 49.68 -43.13 -5.82
CA ALA A 382 50.72 -44.14 -6.14
C ALA A 382 51.99 -43.48 -6.66
N MET A 383 51.89 -42.45 -7.52
CA MET A 383 53.02 -41.71 -8.05
C MET A 383 53.80 -40.98 -6.93
N ASN A 384 53.07 -40.30 -6.01
CA ASN A 384 53.69 -39.61 -4.87
C ASN A 384 54.45 -40.58 -3.95
N ARG A 385 53.89 -41.78 -3.71
CA ARG A 385 54.62 -42.83 -2.93
C ARG A 385 55.90 -43.32 -3.60
N LEU A 386 55.91 -43.40 -4.94
CA LEU A 386 57.11 -43.79 -5.69
C LEU A 386 58.18 -42.69 -5.63
N LEU A 387 57.80 -41.43 -5.82
CA LEU A 387 58.71 -40.28 -5.73
C LEU A 387 59.34 -40.16 -4.33
N THR A 388 58.57 -40.30 -3.26
CA THR A 388 59.07 -40.28 -1.88
C THR A 388 60.07 -41.44 -1.59
N ARG A 389 59.84 -42.60 -2.22
CA ARG A 389 60.78 -43.76 -2.10
C ARG A 389 62.10 -43.50 -2.83
N VAL A 390 62.06 -42.83 -3.96
CA VAL A 390 63.29 -42.49 -4.72
C VAL A 390 64.15 -41.49 -3.97
N GLU A 391 63.50 -40.45 -3.37
CA GLU A 391 64.23 -39.45 -2.57
C GLU A 391 64.83 -40.02 -1.28
N THR A 392 64.15 -40.96 -0.62
CA THR A 392 64.70 -41.63 0.61
C THR A 392 65.70 -42.72 0.29
N GLY A 393 65.71 -43.26 -0.94
CA GLY A 393 66.64 -44.28 -1.36
C GLY A 393 67.97 -43.78 -1.89
N SER A 394 68.11 -42.51 -2.26
CA SER A 394 69.36 -41.89 -2.77
C SER A 394 70.30 -41.34 -1.65
N GLY A 395 69.85 -41.41 -0.37
CA GLY A 395 70.62 -40.91 0.79
C GLY A 395 71.48 -41.88 1.55
N SER A 396 71.68 -43.13 1.05
CA SER A 396 72.47 -44.09 1.76
C SER A 396 73.60 -44.74 0.89
N THR A 397 74.43 -43.88 0.32
CA THR A 397 75.78 -44.32 -0.14
C THR A 397 76.76 -43.17 0.07
N SER A 398 77.34 -43.12 1.27
CA SER A 398 78.67 -42.58 1.53
C SER A 398 79.13 -43.06 2.90
#